data_19d8ad78411931c6f251b4aa6df797fe
#
_entry.id   19d8ad78411931c6f251b4aa6df797fe
#
_cell.length_a   1.000
_cell.length_b   1.000
_cell.length_c   1.000
_cell.angle_alpha   90.00
_cell.angle_beta   90.00
_cell.angle_gamma   90.00
#
_symmetry.space_group_name_H-M   'P 1'
#
loop_
_entity.id
_entity.type
_entity.pdbx_description
1 polymer ?
#
loop_
_entity_poly.entity_id
_entity_poly.type
_entity_poly.pdbx_seq_one_letter_code
_entity_poly.pdbx_strand_id
1 'polypeptide(L)'
;LIKFLKKNNCTKYVLLKCTSSYPSKHQDLNIKTIPDIKKKYKCIVGLSDHSIGIGAAISAISLGAAVIEKHLMLSTKENTVDSLFSSDPKEFKLLTTEVLNAWKSLGKVKYESSNDERKYKKYKRSIYISKIIKKGDHFTKENLKVIRPGYGLHPKFYNKIMHKLE
;
A
#
# COMPACT_ATOMS: atom_id res chain seq x y z
N LEU A 1 -33.19 -3.50 2.12
CA LEU A 1 -32.51 -3.28 3.39
C LEU A 1 -32.18 -1.78 3.61
N ILE A 2 -31.35 -1.12 2.78
CA ILE A 2 -30.91 0.28 3.00
C ILE A 2 -32.06 1.28 3.11
N LYS A 3 -33.07 1.16 2.21
CA LYS A 3 -34.30 1.98 2.30
C LYS A 3 -35.02 1.77 3.63
N PHE A 4 -35.08 0.54 4.12
CA PHE A 4 -35.70 0.21 5.39
C PHE A 4 -34.91 0.81 6.58
N LEU A 5 -33.60 0.67 6.60
CA LEU A 5 -32.74 1.27 7.63
C LEU A 5 -32.94 2.79 7.70
N LYS A 6 -32.91 3.48 6.56
CA LYS A 6 -33.12 4.93 6.47
C LYS A 6 -34.52 5.34 6.96
N LYS A 7 -35.55 4.59 6.57
CA LYS A 7 -36.93 4.84 7.01
C LYS A 7 -37.10 4.74 8.53
N ASN A 8 -36.28 3.90 9.19
CA ASN A 8 -36.28 3.71 10.63
C ASN A 8 -35.16 4.49 11.36
N ASN A 9 -34.65 5.58 10.74
CA ASN A 9 -33.61 6.45 11.30
C ASN A 9 -32.32 5.72 11.71
N CYS A 10 -32.05 4.53 11.16
CA CYS A 10 -30.82 3.82 11.37
C CYS A 10 -29.75 4.37 10.41
N THR A 11 -28.90 5.24 10.93
CA THR A 11 -27.84 5.92 10.14
C THR A 11 -26.45 5.31 10.37
N LYS A 12 -26.29 4.52 11.45
CA LYS A 12 -25.00 3.90 11.85
C LYS A 12 -25.02 2.44 11.46
N TYR A 13 -24.52 2.11 10.29
CA TYR A 13 -24.37 0.74 9.81
C TYR A 13 -23.12 0.60 8.94
N VAL A 14 -22.63 -0.62 8.83
CA VAL A 14 -21.54 -1.04 7.94
C VAL A 14 -22.09 -2.05 6.95
N LEU A 15 -21.69 -1.98 5.70
CA LEU A 15 -22.00 -2.98 4.69
C LEU A 15 -20.77 -3.85 4.44
N LEU A 16 -20.94 -5.16 4.59
CA LEU A 16 -19.88 -6.11 4.31
C LEU A 16 -20.11 -6.77 2.93
N LYS A 17 -19.09 -6.75 2.06
CA LYS A 17 -19.07 -7.66 0.92
C LYS A 17 -18.85 -9.07 1.47
N CYS A 18 -19.74 -9.95 1.13
CA CYS A 18 -19.68 -11.35 1.55
C CYS A 18 -19.77 -12.26 0.32
N THR A 19 -19.15 -13.41 0.35
CA THR A 19 -19.33 -14.53 -0.56
C THR A 19 -19.76 -15.73 0.27
N SER A 20 -21.02 -16.14 0.12
CA SER A 20 -21.63 -17.21 0.92
C SER A 20 -21.29 -18.59 0.36
N SER A 21 -20.00 -18.90 0.33
CA SER A 21 -19.41 -20.21 0.03
C SER A 21 -18.43 -20.54 1.15
N TYR A 22 -18.37 -21.75 1.63
CA TYR A 22 -17.69 -22.16 2.86
C TYR A 22 -16.83 -23.41 2.61
N PRO A 23 -15.50 -23.29 2.32
CA PRO A 23 -14.75 -22.06 2.11
C PRO A 23 -15.07 -21.35 0.77
N SER A 24 -14.82 -20.05 0.72
CA SER A 24 -14.89 -19.29 -0.53
C SER A 24 -13.59 -19.44 -1.32
N LYS A 25 -13.69 -19.71 -2.63
CA LYS A 25 -12.55 -19.65 -3.56
C LYS A 25 -12.14 -18.19 -3.78
N HIS A 26 -10.85 -17.89 -3.81
CA HIS A 26 -10.34 -16.52 -3.96
C HIS A 26 -10.84 -15.82 -5.23
N GLN A 27 -10.93 -16.52 -6.36
CA GLN A 27 -11.43 -15.95 -7.62
C GLN A 27 -12.90 -15.54 -7.56
N ASP A 28 -13.69 -16.10 -6.64
CA ASP A 28 -15.13 -15.85 -6.53
C ASP A 28 -15.46 -14.71 -5.55
N LEU A 29 -14.47 -14.21 -4.81
CA LEU A 29 -14.65 -13.17 -3.80
C LEU A 29 -15.09 -11.83 -4.41
N ASN A 30 -14.64 -11.50 -5.61
CA ASN A 30 -15.00 -10.26 -6.32
C ASN A 30 -14.87 -9.00 -5.44
N ILE A 31 -13.79 -8.87 -4.68
CA ILE A 31 -13.58 -7.79 -3.70
C ILE A 31 -13.54 -6.39 -4.32
N LYS A 32 -13.37 -6.26 -5.64
CA LYS A 32 -13.57 -4.99 -6.36
C LYS A 32 -14.99 -4.43 -6.20
N THR A 33 -15.97 -5.22 -5.71
CA THR A 33 -17.30 -4.76 -5.33
C THR A 33 -17.28 -3.82 -4.11
N ILE A 34 -16.26 -3.88 -3.26
CA ILE A 34 -16.13 -3.04 -2.04
C ILE A 34 -16.17 -1.53 -2.36
N PRO A 35 -15.32 -1.00 -3.25
CA PRO A 35 -15.37 0.42 -3.60
C PRO A 35 -16.70 0.81 -4.31
N ASP A 36 -17.33 -0.08 -5.05
CA ASP A 36 -18.65 0.17 -5.64
C ASP A 36 -19.74 0.34 -4.57
N ILE A 37 -19.79 -0.57 -3.59
CA ILE A 37 -20.71 -0.46 -2.44
C ILE A 37 -20.50 0.87 -1.72
N LYS A 38 -19.22 1.24 -1.45
CA LYS A 38 -18.87 2.50 -0.78
C LYS A 38 -19.38 3.71 -1.55
N LYS A 39 -19.16 3.74 -2.86
CA LYS A 39 -19.60 4.82 -3.74
C LYS A 39 -21.12 4.91 -3.81
N LYS A 40 -21.80 3.76 -3.95
CA LYS A 40 -23.27 3.67 -4.15
C LYS A 40 -24.06 4.01 -2.90
N TYR A 41 -23.63 3.53 -1.75
CA TYR A 41 -24.40 3.66 -0.49
C TYR A 41 -23.84 4.73 0.46
N LYS A 42 -22.66 5.27 0.20
CA LYS A 42 -21.97 6.33 0.99
C LYS A 42 -21.90 5.98 2.48
N CYS A 43 -21.51 4.74 2.79
CA CYS A 43 -21.37 4.22 4.14
C CYS A 43 -19.99 3.57 4.33
N ILE A 44 -19.68 3.21 5.57
CA ILE A 44 -18.52 2.37 5.89
C ILE A 44 -18.75 0.99 5.25
N VAL A 45 -17.71 0.43 4.66
CA VAL A 45 -17.74 -0.88 4.01
C VAL A 45 -16.66 -1.79 4.57
N GLY A 46 -16.87 -3.09 4.47
CA GLY A 46 -15.93 -4.11 4.89
C GLY A 46 -16.02 -5.37 4.05
N LEU A 47 -15.31 -6.39 4.50
CA LEU A 47 -15.32 -7.75 3.94
C LEU A 47 -15.72 -8.73 5.04
N SER A 48 -16.70 -9.58 4.77
CA SER A 48 -16.93 -10.84 5.50
C SER A 48 -16.21 -11.94 4.71
N ASP A 49 -15.12 -12.45 5.27
CA ASP A 49 -14.14 -13.29 4.57
C ASP A 49 -14.26 -14.76 5.01
N HIS A 50 -14.70 -15.61 4.08
CA HIS A 50 -14.78 -17.05 4.22
C HIS A 50 -13.69 -17.79 3.41
N SER A 51 -12.68 -17.07 2.94
CA SER A 51 -11.54 -17.68 2.22
C SER A 51 -10.48 -18.18 3.20
N ILE A 52 -9.64 -19.10 2.75
CA ILE A 52 -8.51 -19.59 3.53
C ILE A 52 -7.37 -18.54 3.49
N GLY A 53 -6.72 -18.32 4.63
CA GLY A 53 -5.61 -17.38 4.78
C GLY A 53 -6.06 -15.91 4.91
N ILE A 54 -5.12 -14.98 4.79
CA ILE A 54 -5.31 -13.55 5.10
C ILE A 54 -5.23 -12.63 3.88
N GLY A 55 -4.89 -13.17 2.70
CA GLY A 55 -4.62 -12.38 1.50
C GLY A 55 -5.82 -11.56 1.00
N ALA A 56 -7.02 -12.13 1.06
CA ALA A 56 -8.27 -11.45 0.68
C ALA A 56 -8.56 -10.24 1.57
N ALA A 57 -8.39 -10.40 2.88
CA ALA A 57 -8.59 -9.33 3.86
C ALA A 57 -7.60 -8.16 3.64
N ILE A 58 -6.31 -8.44 3.43
CA ILE A 58 -5.28 -7.44 3.13
C ILE A 58 -5.65 -6.68 1.84
N SER A 59 -6.04 -7.40 0.80
CA SER A 59 -6.44 -6.81 -0.48
C SER A 59 -7.70 -5.96 -0.35
N ALA A 60 -8.67 -6.37 0.49
CA ALA A 60 -9.89 -5.61 0.76
C ALA A 60 -9.60 -4.26 1.43
N ILE A 61 -8.65 -4.20 2.37
CA ILE A 61 -8.19 -2.94 2.98
C ILE A 61 -7.66 -1.98 1.90
N SER A 62 -6.87 -2.48 0.96
CA SER A 62 -6.34 -1.68 -0.16
C SER A 62 -7.44 -1.13 -1.08
N LEU A 63 -8.58 -1.80 -1.13
CA LEU A 63 -9.78 -1.37 -1.86
C LEU A 63 -10.74 -0.51 -1.01
N GLY A 64 -10.37 -0.15 0.21
CA GLY A 64 -11.10 0.78 1.06
C GLY A 64 -12.06 0.14 2.05
N ALA A 65 -11.93 -1.18 2.32
CA ALA A 65 -12.59 -1.81 3.45
C ALA A 65 -12.06 -1.24 4.77
N ALA A 66 -12.95 -0.95 5.71
CA ALA A 66 -12.61 -0.46 7.05
C ALA A 66 -12.89 -1.51 8.13
N VAL A 67 -13.56 -2.60 7.78
CA VAL A 67 -13.93 -3.70 8.67
C VAL A 67 -13.63 -5.02 7.98
N ILE A 68 -13.02 -5.94 8.70
CA ILE A 68 -12.85 -7.34 8.28
C ILE A 68 -13.54 -8.22 9.32
N GLU A 69 -14.39 -9.10 8.83
CA GLU A 69 -15.03 -10.15 9.60
C GLU A 69 -14.50 -11.51 9.13
N LYS A 70 -14.12 -12.37 10.04
CA LYS A 70 -13.57 -13.69 9.73
C LYS A 70 -13.86 -14.67 10.86
N HIS A 71 -14.12 -15.92 10.50
CA HIS A 71 -14.31 -16.99 11.46
C HIS A 71 -13.03 -17.23 12.27
N LEU A 72 -13.20 -17.45 13.57
CA LEU A 72 -12.14 -17.75 14.52
C LEU A 72 -12.43 -19.09 15.20
N MET A 73 -11.44 -19.97 15.27
CA MET A 73 -11.45 -21.17 16.10
C MET A 73 -10.36 -21.07 17.16
N LEU A 74 -10.62 -21.56 18.36
CA LEU A 74 -9.64 -21.51 19.46
C LEU A 74 -8.58 -22.60 19.33
N SER A 75 -8.91 -23.73 18.73
CA SER A 75 -8.01 -24.86 18.56
C SER A 75 -8.19 -25.54 17.21
N THR A 76 -7.08 -25.76 16.50
CA THR A 76 -7.04 -26.55 15.25
C THR A 76 -7.40 -28.03 15.45
N LYS A 77 -7.49 -28.49 16.70
CA LYS A 77 -7.93 -29.86 17.03
C LYS A 77 -9.46 -30.01 17.01
N GLU A 78 -10.20 -28.92 17.05
CA GLU A 78 -11.65 -28.92 16.91
C GLU A 78 -12.03 -29.17 15.47
N ASN A 79 -12.80 -30.22 15.23
CA ASN A 79 -13.32 -30.55 13.90
C ASN A 79 -14.79 -30.13 13.81
N THR A 80 -15.01 -28.85 13.52
CA THR A 80 -16.34 -28.27 13.30
C THR A 80 -16.56 -28.03 11.81
N VAL A 81 -17.80 -27.77 11.42
CA VAL A 81 -18.19 -27.49 10.03
C VAL A 81 -17.37 -26.33 9.43
N ASP A 82 -17.02 -25.35 10.25
CA ASP A 82 -16.34 -24.12 9.82
C ASP A 82 -14.81 -24.15 10.01
N SER A 83 -14.25 -25.26 10.56
CA SER A 83 -12.82 -25.33 10.90
C SER A 83 -11.91 -25.12 9.71
N LEU A 84 -12.31 -25.55 8.50
CA LEU A 84 -11.48 -25.51 7.31
C LEU A 84 -11.08 -24.08 6.88
N PHE A 85 -11.92 -23.09 7.15
CA PHE A 85 -11.70 -21.70 6.77
C PHE A 85 -11.65 -20.72 7.95
N SER A 86 -11.76 -21.24 9.17
CA SER A 86 -11.59 -20.48 10.41
C SER A 86 -10.11 -20.25 10.69
N SER A 87 -9.76 -19.03 11.06
CA SER A 87 -8.41 -18.70 11.51
C SER A 87 -8.19 -19.16 12.95
N ASP A 88 -7.02 -19.73 13.24
CA ASP A 88 -6.58 -19.95 14.62
C ASP A 88 -6.12 -18.62 15.26
N PRO A 89 -5.85 -18.57 16.58
CA PRO A 89 -5.43 -17.33 17.24
C PRO A 89 -4.12 -16.75 16.70
N LYS A 90 -3.20 -17.56 16.16
CA LYS A 90 -1.93 -17.10 15.58
C LYS A 90 -2.19 -16.45 14.23
N GLU A 91 -2.95 -17.09 13.36
CA GLU A 91 -3.34 -16.54 12.07
C GLU A 91 -4.19 -15.28 12.23
N PHE A 92 -5.13 -15.26 13.21
CA PHE A 92 -5.92 -14.08 13.48
C PHE A 92 -5.08 -12.91 14.00
N LYS A 93 -4.06 -13.19 14.81
CA LYS A 93 -3.07 -12.19 15.21
C LYS A 93 -2.28 -11.66 14.02
N LEU A 94 -1.86 -12.54 13.12
CA LEU A 94 -1.18 -12.15 11.88
C LEU A 94 -2.11 -11.29 11.02
N LEU A 95 -3.36 -11.72 10.82
CA LEU A 95 -4.39 -10.96 10.10
C LEU A 95 -4.49 -9.52 10.63
N THR A 96 -4.71 -9.36 11.94
CA THR A 96 -4.85 -8.03 12.56
C THR A 96 -3.62 -7.15 12.37
N THR A 97 -2.43 -7.75 12.43
CA THR A 97 -1.16 -7.06 12.22
C THR A 97 -1.02 -6.60 10.76
N GLU A 98 -1.26 -7.51 9.82
CA GLU A 98 -1.02 -7.26 8.41
C GLU A 98 -2.07 -6.35 7.75
N VAL A 99 -3.33 -6.41 8.18
CA VAL A 99 -4.34 -5.44 7.72
C VAL A 99 -4.03 -4.03 8.22
N LEU A 100 -3.50 -3.87 9.44
CA LEU A 100 -3.06 -2.58 9.95
C LEU A 100 -1.82 -2.06 9.20
N ASN A 101 -0.87 -2.93 8.90
CA ASN A 101 0.32 -2.59 8.09
C ASN A 101 -0.08 -2.19 6.68
N ALA A 102 -0.98 -2.93 6.03
CA ALA A 102 -1.52 -2.60 4.72
C ALA A 102 -2.19 -1.22 4.73
N TRP A 103 -3.06 -0.96 5.71
CA TRP A 103 -3.74 0.33 5.85
C TRP A 103 -2.74 1.48 6.00
N LYS A 104 -1.73 1.35 6.87
CA LYS A 104 -0.67 2.36 7.05
C LYS A 104 0.13 2.58 5.77
N SER A 105 0.37 1.53 4.99
CA SER A 105 1.15 1.56 3.76
C SER A 105 0.43 2.27 2.60
N LEU A 106 -0.89 2.41 2.64
CA LEU A 106 -1.65 3.14 1.62
C LEU A 106 -1.21 4.61 1.52
N GLY A 107 -0.96 5.26 2.63
CA GLY A 107 -0.46 6.63 2.68
C GLY A 107 -1.25 7.59 1.80
N LYS A 108 -0.52 8.43 1.08
CA LYS A 108 -1.06 9.36 0.08
C LYS A 108 -0.13 9.44 -1.13
N VAL A 109 -0.65 9.87 -2.28
CA VAL A 109 0.17 10.10 -3.48
C VAL A 109 1.25 11.14 -3.16
N LYS A 110 2.52 10.71 -3.18
CA LYS A 110 3.67 11.54 -2.86
C LYS A 110 4.88 11.09 -3.69
N TYR A 111 5.45 12.01 -4.45
CA TYR A 111 6.65 11.77 -5.27
C TYR A 111 7.93 12.31 -4.61
N GLU A 112 7.79 13.08 -3.53
CA GLU A 112 8.92 13.62 -2.80
C GLU A 112 9.56 12.58 -1.90
N SER A 113 10.87 12.70 -1.71
CA SER A 113 11.59 11.86 -0.75
C SER A 113 11.13 12.13 0.68
N SER A 114 10.94 11.06 1.45
CA SER A 114 10.68 11.12 2.89
C SER A 114 11.87 11.72 3.65
N ASN A 115 11.65 12.12 4.90
CA ASN A 115 12.74 12.62 5.75
C ASN A 115 13.83 11.57 5.95
N ASP A 116 13.45 10.29 6.07
CA ASP A 116 14.42 9.21 6.21
C ASP A 116 15.21 8.97 4.93
N GLU A 117 14.56 8.99 3.75
CA GLU A 117 15.27 8.89 2.48
C GLU A 117 16.28 10.03 2.27
N ARG A 118 16.02 11.24 2.81
CA ARG A 118 16.96 12.37 2.75
C ARG A 118 18.27 12.08 3.50
N LYS A 119 18.23 11.28 4.57
CA LYS A 119 19.42 10.84 5.32
C LYS A 119 20.36 10.00 4.44
N TYR A 120 19.81 9.32 3.43
CA TYR A 120 20.55 8.48 2.49
C TYR A 120 21.09 9.24 1.26
N LYS A 121 20.97 10.59 1.26
CA LYS A 121 21.49 11.43 0.17
C LYS A 121 22.97 11.18 -0.15
N LYS A 122 23.79 10.85 0.86
CA LYS A 122 25.19 10.47 0.70
C LYS A 122 25.43 9.26 -0.23
N TYR A 123 24.46 8.38 -0.38
CA TYR A 123 24.54 7.21 -1.27
C TYR A 123 24.06 7.51 -2.71
N LYS A 124 23.42 8.65 -2.94
CA LYS A 124 23.04 9.09 -4.28
C LYS A 124 24.27 9.64 -5.01
N ARG A 125 24.15 9.84 -6.32
CA ARG A 125 25.22 10.43 -7.15
C ARG A 125 24.90 11.89 -7.45
N SER A 126 25.95 12.67 -7.66
CA SER A 126 25.90 14.05 -8.14
C SER A 126 27.00 14.29 -9.16
N ILE A 127 26.86 15.36 -9.89
CA ILE A 127 27.91 15.84 -10.80
C ILE A 127 28.94 16.59 -9.97
N TYR A 128 30.21 16.24 -10.16
CA TYR A 128 31.36 16.88 -9.54
C TYR A 128 32.40 17.23 -10.58
N ILE A 129 33.12 18.32 -10.32
CA ILE A 129 34.35 18.68 -11.04
C ILE A 129 35.43 17.69 -10.62
N SER A 130 36.10 17.04 -11.57
CA SER A 130 37.14 16.03 -11.34
C SER A 130 38.54 16.50 -11.75
N LYS A 131 38.64 17.64 -12.44
CA LYS A 131 39.90 18.30 -12.81
C LYS A 131 39.73 19.80 -12.63
N ILE A 132 40.83 20.53 -12.48
CA ILE A 132 40.83 21.99 -12.37
C ILE A 132 40.21 22.56 -13.63
N ILE A 133 39.25 23.48 -13.48
CA ILE A 133 38.58 24.23 -14.54
C ILE A 133 38.87 25.70 -14.29
N LYS A 134 39.31 26.41 -15.34
CA LYS A 134 39.56 27.85 -15.29
C LYS A 134 38.36 28.59 -15.91
N LYS A 135 38.21 29.85 -15.53
CA LYS A 135 37.20 30.74 -16.16
C LYS A 135 37.37 30.74 -17.69
N GLY A 136 36.28 30.43 -18.39
CA GLY A 136 36.26 30.31 -19.85
C GLY A 136 36.45 28.87 -20.37
N ASP A 137 36.77 27.90 -19.53
CA ASP A 137 36.84 26.49 -19.93
C ASP A 137 35.45 25.90 -20.11
N HIS A 138 35.33 24.93 -21.01
CA HIS A 138 34.10 24.19 -21.20
C HIS A 138 34.00 22.97 -20.24
N PHE A 139 32.80 22.67 -19.82
CA PHE A 139 32.52 21.41 -19.14
C PHE A 139 32.58 20.24 -20.11
N THR A 140 33.42 19.25 -19.83
CA THR A 140 33.68 18.10 -20.69
C THR A 140 33.57 16.79 -19.90
N LYS A 141 33.58 15.63 -20.58
CA LYS A 141 33.59 14.31 -19.95
C LYS A 141 34.86 14.05 -19.13
N GLU A 142 35.96 14.75 -19.45
CA GLU A 142 37.24 14.63 -18.78
C GLU A 142 37.28 15.35 -17.44
N ASN A 143 36.55 16.48 -17.31
CA ASN A 143 36.55 17.32 -16.14
C ASN A 143 35.30 17.23 -15.27
N LEU A 144 34.24 16.54 -15.73
CA LEU A 144 33.03 16.22 -14.94
C LEU A 144 32.91 14.74 -14.69
N LYS A 145 32.52 14.38 -13.47
CA LYS A 145 32.18 12.99 -13.09
C LYS A 145 30.87 12.92 -12.34
N VAL A 146 30.13 11.85 -12.58
CA VAL A 146 28.88 11.52 -11.84
C VAL A 146 29.20 10.45 -10.80
N ILE A 147 29.50 10.90 -9.58
CA ILE A 147 29.96 10.05 -8.46
C ILE A 147 29.18 10.34 -7.19
N ARG A 148 29.35 9.52 -6.17
CA ARG A 148 28.87 9.78 -4.79
C ARG A 148 29.84 10.72 -4.08
N PRO A 149 29.34 11.53 -3.11
CA PRO A 149 27.98 11.58 -2.53
C PRO A 149 27.00 12.46 -3.33
N GLY A 150 25.72 12.43 -2.96
CA GLY A 150 24.62 13.14 -3.61
C GLY A 150 24.44 14.60 -3.17
N TYR A 151 25.52 15.32 -2.85
CA TYR A 151 25.47 16.70 -2.35
C TYR A 151 25.70 17.77 -3.42
N GLY A 152 26.23 17.37 -4.59
CA GLY A 152 26.41 18.26 -5.71
C GLY A 152 25.20 18.39 -6.63
N LEU A 153 25.40 18.86 -7.85
CA LEU A 153 24.34 19.03 -8.84
C LEU A 153 23.77 17.66 -9.28
N HIS A 154 22.45 17.58 -9.40
CA HIS A 154 21.76 16.32 -9.73
C HIS A 154 22.13 15.83 -11.14
N PRO A 155 22.38 14.52 -11.35
CA PRO A 155 22.82 13.96 -12.64
C PRO A 155 21.91 14.28 -13.83
N LYS A 156 20.60 14.53 -13.63
CA LYS A 156 19.67 14.94 -14.70
C LYS A 156 20.09 16.20 -15.45
N PHE A 157 20.96 17.00 -14.86
CA PHE A 157 21.48 18.22 -15.49
C PHE A 157 22.75 18.00 -16.31
N TYR A 158 23.33 16.77 -16.30
CA TYR A 158 24.59 16.47 -16.96
C TYR A 158 24.62 16.94 -18.41
N ASN A 159 23.65 16.53 -19.22
CA ASN A 159 23.57 16.93 -20.63
C ASN A 159 23.26 18.44 -20.82
N LYS A 160 22.66 19.09 -19.80
CA LYS A 160 22.36 20.54 -19.89
C LYS A 160 23.59 21.42 -19.65
N ILE A 161 24.57 20.93 -18.91
CA ILE A 161 25.78 21.67 -18.58
C ILE A 161 26.97 21.32 -19.49
N MET A 162 26.93 20.15 -20.13
CA MET A 162 27.96 19.74 -21.07
C MET A 162 28.15 20.82 -22.18
N HIS A 163 29.40 21.14 -22.45
CA HIS A 163 29.80 22.14 -23.44
C HIS A 163 29.36 23.59 -23.14
N LYS A 164 28.88 23.87 -21.93
CA LYS A 164 28.71 25.25 -21.46
C LYS A 164 30.03 25.80 -20.95
N LEU A 165 30.20 27.10 -21.05
CA LEU A 165 31.28 27.86 -20.40
C LEU A 165 31.02 27.93 -18.89
N GLU A 166 32.08 27.90 -18.09
CA GLU A 166 31.99 28.16 -16.65
C GLU A 166 31.65 29.65 -16.40
#